data_99528d1938d390ed09fa117a4304b75c
#
_entry.id   99528d1938d390ed09fa117a4304b75c
#
_cell.length_a   1.000
_cell.length_b   1.000
_cell.length_c   1.000
_cell.angle_alpha   90.00
_cell.angle_beta   90.00
_cell.angle_gamma   90.00
#
_symmetry.space_group_name_H-M   'P 1'
#
loop_
_entity.id
_entity.type
_entity.pdbx_description
1 polymer ?
#
loop_
_entity_poly.entity_id
_entity_poly.type
_entity_poly.pdbx_seq_one_letter_code
_entity_poly.pdbx_strand_id
1 'polypeptide(L)'
;MKSRHLVSTLIAAGLLCATTVASAYDADWKRGRIYYRSVCTACHAAQAGGSIAPSTMTKAEWTAYLQKDKHAKGKDSLKQYVSKSYRASIRSQNKAADKFADLPDEELSEDLKA
;
A
#
# COMPACT_ATOMS: atom_id res chain seq x y z
N MET A 1 -65.96 32.80 -10.41
CA MET A 1 -65.03 31.73 -10.82
C MET A 1 -63.67 32.07 -10.29
N LYS A 2 -63.21 31.32 -9.29
CA LYS A 2 -61.91 31.52 -8.71
C LYS A 2 -60.95 30.55 -9.33
N SER A 3 -60.04 31.07 -10.11
CA SER A 3 -58.94 30.33 -10.70
C SER A 3 -57.96 29.99 -9.58
N ARG A 4 -57.84 28.72 -9.23
CA ARG A 4 -56.87 28.24 -8.30
C ARG A 4 -55.59 27.92 -9.07
N HIS A 5 -54.62 28.78 -8.95
CA HIS A 5 -53.30 28.50 -9.42
C HIS A 5 -52.63 27.54 -8.42
N LEU A 6 -52.59 26.29 -8.81
CA LEU A 6 -51.74 25.33 -8.15
C LEU A 6 -50.30 25.64 -8.56
N VAL A 7 -49.60 26.27 -7.66
CA VAL A 7 -48.16 26.42 -7.80
C VAL A 7 -47.54 25.08 -7.39
N SER A 8 -47.25 24.28 -8.38
CA SER A 8 -46.43 23.09 -8.19
C SER A 8 -45.02 23.54 -7.94
N THR A 9 -44.65 23.57 -6.69
CA THR A 9 -43.25 23.74 -6.32
C THR A 9 -42.53 22.45 -6.63
N LEU A 10 -41.90 22.39 -7.77
CA LEU A 10 -40.92 21.36 -8.09
C LEU A 10 -39.69 21.59 -7.21
N ILE A 11 -39.61 20.85 -6.13
CA ILE A 11 -38.39 20.74 -5.37
C ILE A 11 -37.48 19.82 -6.18
N ALA A 12 -36.63 20.43 -6.99
CA ALA A 12 -35.51 19.70 -7.55
C ALA A 12 -34.58 19.34 -6.41
N ALA A 13 -34.72 18.13 -5.89
CA ALA A 13 -33.72 17.55 -5.01
C ALA A 13 -32.49 17.31 -5.87
N GLY A 14 -31.57 18.29 -5.86
CA GLY A 14 -30.28 18.11 -6.44
C GLY A 14 -29.59 17.00 -5.67
N LEU A 15 -29.52 15.82 -6.27
CA LEU A 15 -28.62 14.77 -5.80
C LEU A 15 -27.21 15.29 -5.99
N LEU A 16 -26.64 15.87 -4.94
CA LEU A 16 -25.20 16.06 -4.87
C LEU A 16 -24.60 14.66 -4.76
N CYS A 17 -24.30 14.05 -5.91
CA CYS A 17 -23.33 12.99 -5.95
C CYS A 17 -22.01 13.61 -5.57
N ALA A 18 -21.66 13.57 -4.29
CA ALA A 18 -20.31 13.77 -3.86
C ALA A 18 -19.52 12.62 -4.44
N THR A 19 -19.02 12.80 -5.66
CA THR A 19 -17.95 11.96 -6.17
C THR A 19 -16.74 12.25 -5.29
N THR A 20 -16.57 11.45 -4.26
CA THR A 20 -15.28 11.36 -3.60
C THR A 20 -14.34 10.86 -4.67
N VAL A 21 -13.59 11.79 -5.25
CA VAL A 21 -12.42 11.43 -6.03
C VAL A 21 -11.47 10.84 -5.00
N ALA A 22 -11.52 9.52 -4.83
CA ALA A 22 -10.43 8.82 -4.20
C ALA A 22 -9.24 9.08 -5.11
N SER A 23 -8.36 10.01 -4.71
CA SER A 23 -7.10 10.19 -5.38
C SER A 23 -6.38 8.87 -5.27
N ALA A 24 -6.34 8.11 -6.35
CA ALA A 24 -5.57 6.89 -6.42
C ALA A 24 -4.12 7.26 -6.11
N TYR A 25 -3.58 6.67 -5.04
CA TYR A 25 -2.18 6.84 -4.72
C TYR A 25 -1.32 6.40 -5.90
N ASP A 26 -0.45 7.28 -6.34
CA ASP A 26 0.47 6.98 -7.42
C ASP A 26 1.71 6.30 -6.84
N ALA A 27 1.80 4.99 -7.01
CA ALA A 27 2.84 4.16 -6.42
C ALA A 27 4.23 4.54 -6.93
N ASP A 28 5.15 4.70 -6.00
CA ASP A 28 6.56 5.01 -6.29
C ASP A 28 7.40 3.71 -6.30
N TRP A 29 7.57 3.13 -7.48
CA TRP A 29 8.36 1.91 -7.64
C TRP A 29 9.83 2.07 -7.24
N LYS A 30 10.39 3.26 -7.33
CA LYS A 30 11.78 3.53 -6.93
C LYS A 30 11.91 3.44 -5.41
N ARG A 31 10.94 3.98 -4.68
CA ARG A 31 10.90 3.90 -3.22
C ARG A 31 10.68 2.46 -2.77
N GLY A 32 9.77 1.72 -3.41
CA GLY A 32 9.56 0.30 -3.14
C GLY A 32 10.82 -0.53 -3.37
N ARG A 33 11.55 -0.27 -4.43
CA ARG A 33 12.83 -0.92 -4.72
C ARG A 33 13.89 -0.64 -3.65
N ILE A 34 13.98 0.59 -3.17
CA ILE A 34 14.94 0.95 -2.11
C ILE A 34 14.57 0.22 -0.82
N TYR A 35 13.29 0.18 -0.46
CA TYR A 35 12.83 -0.56 0.72
C TYR A 35 13.15 -2.05 0.61
N TYR A 36 12.85 -2.67 -0.50
CA TYR A 36 13.19 -4.07 -0.77
C TYR A 36 14.69 -4.34 -0.58
N ARG A 37 15.54 -3.54 -1.18
CA ARG A 37 16.99 -3.68 -1.09
C ARG A 37 17.54 -3.42 0.30
N SER A 38 16.97 -2.46 1.02
CA SER A 38 17.52 -2.01 2.31
C SER A 38 16.98 -2.81 3.49
N VAL A 39 15.76 -3.31 3.40
CA VAL A 39 15.05 -3.97 4.51
C VAL A 39 14.85 -5.45 4.23
N CYS A 40 14.20 -5.80 3.13
CA CYS A 40 13.87 -7.18 2.82
C CYS A 40 15.13 -8.03 2.57
N THR A 41 16.08 -7.50 1.83
CA THR A 41 17.31 -8.22 1.51
C THR A 41 18.25 -8.37 2.70
N ALA A 42 18.10 -7.57 3.75
CA ALA A 42 18.91 -7.74 4.97
C ALA A 42 18.73 -9.14 5.57
N CYS A 43 17.51 -9.66 5.61
CA CYS A 43 17.24 -11.04 5.99
C CYS A 43 17.58 -12.02 4.87
N HIS A 44 17.15 -11.74 3.66
CA HIS A 44 17.29 -12.64 2.51
C HIS A 44 18.74 -12.80 2.06
N ALA A 45 19.61 -11.83 2.26
CA ALA A 45 21.02 -11.96 1.95
C ALA A 45 21.79 -12.84 2.94
N ALA A 46 21.39 -12.86 4.21
CA ALA A 46 22.18 -13.46 5.30
C ALA A 46 21.54 -14.71 5.94
N GLN A 47 20.22 -14.80 6.05
CA GLN A 47 19.56 -15.76 6.94
C GLN A 47 18.46 -16.60 6.30
N ALA A 48 17.83 -16.16 5.24
CA ALA A 48 16.61 -16.78 4.72
C ALA A 48 16.75 -17.42 3.35
N GLY A 49 17.73 -18.30 3.20
CA GLY A 49 17.86 -19.11 1.98
C GLY A 49 18.42 -18.41 0.74
N GLY A 50 19.14 -17.30 0.93
CA GLY A 50 19.81 -16.56 -0.13
C GLY A 50 19.00 -15.38 -0.68
N SER A 51 19.66 -14.59 -1.53
CA SER A 51 19.00 -13.41 -2.10
C SER A 51 17.94 -13.82 -3.12
N ILE A 52 16.77 -13.18 -3.03
CA ILE A 52 15.68 -13.33 -3.98
C ILE A 52 15.74 -12.17 -4.95
N ALA A 53 16.08 -12.45 -6.21
CA ALA A 53 16.04 -11.43 -7.25
C ALA A 53 14.58 -11.16 -7.65
N PRO A 54 14.19 -9.89 -7.88
CA PRO A 54 12.83 -9.59 -8.37
C PRO A 54 12.47 -10.29 -9.68
N SER A 55 13.46 -10.67 -10.47
CA SER A 55 13.29 -11.40 -11.74
C SER A 55 12.90 -12.88 -11.59
N THR A 56 12.88 -13.42 -10.38
CA THR A 56 12.47 -14.83 -10.14
C THR A 56 10.99 -15.07 -10.37
N MET A 57 10.18 -14.04 -10.34
CA MET A 57 8.75 -14.10 -10.62
C MET A 57 8.33 -12.99 -11.58
N THR A 58 7.26 -13.21 -12.33
CA THR A 58 6.64 -12.15 -13.14
C THR A 58 5.97 -11.11 -12.25
N LYS A 59 5.64 -9.95 -12.83
CA LYS A 59 4.89 -8.90 -12.11
C LYS A 59 3.55 -9.43 -11.59
N ALA A 60 2.84 -10.23 -12.39
CA ALA A 60 1.57 -10.83 -12.00
C ALA A 60 1.73 -11.82 -10.83
N GLU A 61 2.77 -12.63 -10.84
CA GLU A 61 3.09 -13.56 -9.75
C GLU A 61 3.46 -12.81 -8.47
N TRP A 62 4.25 -11.75 -8.54
CA TRP A 62 4.56 -10.89 -7.41
C TRP A 62 3.32 -10.24 -6.83
N THR A 63 2.44 -9.71 -7.68
CA THR A 63 1.19 -9.10 -7.25
C THR A 63 0.33 -10.11 -6.49
N ALA A 64 0.17 -11.31 -7.03
CA ALA A 64 -0.58 -12.38 -6.38
C ALA A 64 0.03 -12.80 -5.04
N TYR A 65 1.34 -12.92 -4.99
CA TYR A 65 2.08 -13.27 -3.77
C TYR A 65 1.89 -12.22 -2.66
N LEU A 66 2.02 -10.94 -3.00
CA LEU A 66 1.84 -9.84 -2.06
C LEU A 66 0.39 -9.70 -1.59
N GLN A 67 -0.60 -10.00 -2.45
CA GLN A 67 -2.01 -9.98 -2.08
C GLN A 67 -2.39 -11.06 -1.09
N LYS A 68 -1.76 -12.23 -1.14
CA LYS A 68 -2.00 -13.32 -0.17
C LYS A 68 -1.54 -12.96 1.24
N ASP A 69 -0.69 -11.96 1.37
CA ASP A 69 -0.18 -11.49 2.64
C ASP A 69 0.41 -12.60 3.53
N LYS A 70 1.02 -13.59 2.89
CA LYS A 70 1.70 -14.70 3.56
C LYS A 70 3.17 -14.69 3.18
N HIS A 71 4.00 -14.62 4.18
CA HIS A 71 5.43 -14.80 4.02
C HIS A 71 5.76 -16.27 4.29
N ALA A 72 6.05 -17.03 3.24
CA ALA A 72 6.06 -18.51 3.27
C ALA A 72 6.94 -19.12 4.37
N LYS A 73 8.06 -18.48 4.72
CA LYS A 73 8.99 -18.93 5.75
C LYS A 73 9.20 -17.93 6.89
N GLY A 74 8.47 -16.81 6.87
CA GLY A 74 8.52 -15.79 7.90
C GLY A 74 7.52 -16.03 9.01
N LYS A 75 7.77 -15.46 10.18
CA LYS A 75 6.84 -15.51 11.32
C LYS A 75 5.59 -14.69 11.10
N ASP A 76 5.73 -13.57 10.39
CA ASP A 76 4.70 -12.56 10.25
C ASP A 76 4.21 -12.47 8.81
N SER A 77 3.09 -11.81 8.61
CA SER A 77 2.56 -11.50 7.30
C SER A 77 3.43 -10.46 6.58
N LEU A 78 3.31 -10.36 5.25
CA LEU A 78 4.01 -9.33 4.48
C LEU A 78 3.62 -7.92 4.91
N LYS A 79 2.36 -7.69 5.28
CA LYS A 79 1.90 -6.41 5.84
C LYS A 79 2.64 -6.04 7.11
N GLN A 80 2.93 -7.01 7.96
CA GLN A 80 3.68 -6.77 9.19
C GLN A 80 5.10 -6.31 8.86
N TYR A 81 5.79 -6.94 7.92
CA TYR A 81 7.14 -6.54 7.52
C TYR A 81 7.22 -5.17 6.83
N VAL A 82 6.12 -4.65 6.34
CA VAL A 82 6.00 -3.32 5.77
C VAL A 82 5.56 -2.28 6.79
N SER A 83 4.98 -2.69 7.91
CA SER A 83 4.35 -1.83 8.91
C SER A 83 5.30 -0.84 9.57
N LYS A 84 4.77 0.28 10.03
CA LYS A 84 5.51 1.27 10.84
C LYS A 84 6.08 0.65 12.10
N SER A 85 5.34 -0.24 12.76
CA SER A 85 5.79 -0.92 13.97
C SER A 85 7.01 -1.81 13.72
N TYR A 86 7.02 -2.55 12.62
CA TYR A 86 8.18 -3.34 12.22
C TYR A 86 9.39 -2.46 11.90
N ARG A 87 9.20 -1.42 11.11
CA ARG A 87 10.27 -0.46 10.77
C ARG A 87 10.88 0.19 12.02
N ALA A 88 10.06 0.54 12.98
CA ALA A 88 10.52 1.06 14.26
C ALA A 88 11.30 0.01 15.06
N SER A 89 10.88 -1.26 15.04
CA SER A 89 11.54 -2.34 15.79
C SER A 89 12.94 -2.67 15.29
N ILE A 90 13.22 -2.49 14.01
CA ILE A 90 14.52 -2.80 13.40
C ILE A 90 15.45 -1.60 13.28
N ARG A 91 15.03 -0.43 13.68
CA ARG A 91 15.72 0.85 13.50
C ARG A 91 17.12 0.87 14.10
N SER A 92 17.31 0.24 15.25
CA SER A 92 18.61 0.13 15.90
C SER A 92 19.61 -0.77 15.16
N GLN A 93 19.10 -1.75 14.41
CA GLN A 93 19.90 -2.72 13.67
C GLN A 93 20.04 -2.35 12.19
N ASN A 94 19.07 -1.63 11.65
CA ASN A 94 19.01 -1.22 10.26
C ASN A 94 18.60 0.24 10.14
N LYS A 95 19.58 1.12 10.04
CA LYS A 95 19.35 2.57 9.92
C LYS A 95 18.60 2.98 8.67
N ALA A 96 18.62 2.15 7.62
CA ALA A 96 17.88 2.43 6.40
C ALA A 96 16.36 2.45 6.65
N ALA A 97 15.86 1.76 7.66
CA ALA A 97 14.46 1.77 8.04
C ALA A 97 13.98 3.16 8.48
N ASP A 98 14.84 4.02 9.00
CA ASP A 98 14.49 5.38 9.40
C ASP A 98 13.99 6.25 8.26
N LYS A 99 14.48 6.01 7.04
CA LYS A 99 14.05 6.75 5.85
C LYS A 99 12.58 6.54 5.52
N PHE A 100 12.00 5.47 6.03
CA PHE A 100 10.62 5.07 5.78
C PHE A 100 9.72 5.23 7.00
N ALA A 101 10.24 5.78 8.10
CA ALA A 101 9.56 5.80 9.39
C ALA A 101 8.15 6.40 9.35
N ASP A 102 7.97 7.48 8.62
CA ASP A 102 6.71 8.24 8.57
C ASP A 102 5.79 7.83 7.41
N LEU A 103 6.21 6.89 6.57
CA LEU A 103 5.40 6.43 5.45
C LEU A 103 4.20 5.62 5.92
N PRO A 104 2.99 5.91 5.41
CA PRO A 104 1.84 5.05 5.63
C PRO A 104 2.09 3.62 5.11
N ASP A 105 1.62 2.63 5.84
CA ASP A 105 1.83 1.22 5.52
C ASP A 105 1.25 0.86 4.14
N GLU A 106 0.08 1.39 3.82
CA GLU A 106 -0.60 1.16 2.55
C GLU A 106 0.20 1.72 1.37
N GLU A 107 0.76 2.91 1.51
CA GLU A 107 1.56 3.53 0.45
C GLU A 107 2.83 2.73 0.18
N LEU A 108 3.53 2.31 1.21
CA LEU A 108 4.72 1.50 1.06
C LEU A 108 4.40 0.12 0.45
N SER A 109 3.27 -0.47 0.81
CA SER A 109 2.79 -1.71 0.20
C SER A 109 2.53 -1.55 -1.29
N GLU A 110 1.90 -0.45 -1.70
CA GLU A 110 1.68 -0.16 -3.12
C GLU A 110 2.99 0.12 -3.89
N ASP A 111 3.93 0.80 -3.26
CA ASP A 111 5.26 1.02 -3.83
C ASP A 111 5.99 -0.29 -4.12
N LEU A 112 5.89 -1.26 -3.22
CA LEU A 112 6.50 -2.58 -3.40
C LEU A 112 5.85 -3.39 -4.52
N LYS A 113 4.54 -3.23 -4.73
CA LYS A 113 3.82 -3.89 -5.83
C LYS A 113 4.13 -3.28 -7.19
N ALA A 114 4.48 -2.02 -7.22
CA ALA A 114 4.84 -1.33 -8.44
C ALA A 114 6.23 -1.77 -8.94
#